data_6ea323332b1358cde85780e5050e2661
#
_entry.id   6ea323332b1358cde85780e5050e2661
#
_cell.length_a   1.000
_cell.length_b   1.000
_cell.length_c   1.000
_cell.angle_alpha   90.00
_cell.angle_beta   90.00
_cell.angle_gamma   90.00
#
_symmetry.space_group_name_H-M   'P 1'
#
loop_
_entity.id
_entity.type
_entity.pdbx_description
1 polymer ?
#
loop_
_entity_poly.entity_id
_entity_poly.type
_entity_poly.pdbx_seq_one_letter_code
_entity_poly.pdbx_strand_id
1 'polypeptide(L)'
;MVTLCYLLSTPENNLWNYTLPNGADIQKGIDFLTPYLLDKSTWPYAKDVMHFDAFPVRMSFMLFAGNLLKRPELVQLYESLPFETADEEARRNAAIRMPYLWF
;
A
#
# COMPACT_ATOMS: atom_id res chain seq x y z
N MET A 1 7.53 4.02 -3.00
CA MET A 1 7.81 4.80 -1.76
C MET A 1 7.94 3.92 -0.53
N VAL A 2 6.99 3.04 -0.26
CA VAL A 2 7.00 2.18 0.94
C VAL A 2 8.26 1.31 1.00
N THR A 3 8.66 0.71 -0.11
CA THR A 3 9.88 -0.10 -0.17
C THR A 3 11.12 0.74 0.16
N LEU A 4 11.17 2.00 -0.30
CA LEU A 4 12.27 2.90 0.03
C LEU A 4 12.30 3.24 1.52
N CYS A 5 11.14 3.46 2.13
CA CYS A 5 11.06 3.65 3.58
C CYS A 5 11.63 2.44 4.34
N TYR A 6 11.31 1.22 3.90
CA TYR A 6 11.84 0.01 4.49
C TYR A 6 13.36 -0.09 4.37
N LEU A 7 13.88 0.15 3.15
CA LEU A 7 15.31 -0.04 2.87
C LEU A 7 16.19 1.04 3.48
N LEU A 8 15.71 2.29 3.54
CA LEU A 8 16.53 3.44 3.91
C LEU A 8 16.33 3.94 5.34
N SER A 9 15.31 3.43 6.05
CA SER A 9 15.08 3.85 7.43
C SER A 9 16.16 3.27 8.36
N THR A 10 16.61 4.11 9.28
CA THR A 10 17.49 3.72 10.39
C THR A 10 16.85 4.17 11.71
N PRO A 11 17.35 3.69 12.88
CA PRO A 11 16.82 4.18 14.16
C PRO A 11 16.92 5.70 14.32
N GLU A 12 17.94 6.32 13.73
CA GLU A 12 18.17 7.77 13.78
C GLU A 12 17.35 8.53 12.74
N ASN A 13 17.04 7.89 11.59
CA ASN A 13 16.32 8.49 10.47
C ASN A 13 15.18 7.55 10.03
N ASN A 14 14.11 7.55 10.81
CA ASN A 14 12.94 6.72 10.50
C ASN A 14 12.03 7.44 9.49
N LEU A 15 12.08 7.03 8.23
CA LEU A 15 11.34 7.66 7.14
C LEU A 15 9.83 7.44 7.26
N TRP A 16 9.39 6.41 8.00
CA TRP A 16 7.96 6.19 8.27
C TRP A 16 7.33 7.29 9.11
N ASN A 17 8.14 7.99 9.90
CA ASN A 17 7.71 9.08 10.77
C ASN A 17 8.10 10.46 10.25
N TYR A 18 8.79 10.51 9.10
CA TYR A 18 9.22 11.79 8.53
C TYR A 18 8.02 12.57 8.02
N THR A 19 7.88 13.81 8.48
CA THR A 19 6.81 14.71 8.07
C THR A 19 7.42 16.01 7.51
N LEU A 20 6.96 16.41 6.32
CA LEU A 20 7.36 17.66 5.71
C LEU A 20 6.76 18.86 6.46
N PRO A 21 7.34 20.08 6.30
CA PRO A 21 6.79 21.28 6.95
C PRO A 21 5.33 21.57 6.60
N ASN A 22 4.87 21.14 5.42
CA ASN A 22 3.46 21.27 5.01
C ASN A 22 2.57 20.16 5.60
N GLY A 23 3.10 19.28 6.43
CA GLY A 23 2.36 18.18 7.05
C GLY A 23 2.24 16.91 6.22
N ALA A 24 2.82 16.87 5.02
CA ALA A 24 2.76 15.68 4.17
C ALA A 24 3.70 14.59 4.69
N ASP A 25 3.20 13.35 4.78
CA ASP A 25 3.99 12.18 5.13
C ASP A 25 3.40 10.92 4.47
N ILE A 26 4.15 9.82 4.53
CA ILE A 26 3.72 8.57 3.90
C ILE A 26 2.51 7.96 4.61
N GLN A 27 2.39 8.15 5.93
CA GLN A 27 1.27 7.61 6.69
C GLN A 27 -0.06 8.24 6.27
N LYS A 28 -0.07 9.54 5.96
CA LYS A 28 -1.27 10.21 5.44
C LYS A 28 -1.71 9.67 4.10
N GLY A 29 -0.76 9.36 3.22
CA GLY A 29 -1.06 8.72 1.94
C GLY A 29 -1.69 7.35 2.13
N ILE A 30 -1.16 6.53 3.04
CA ILE A 30 -1.69 5.22 3.37
C ILE A 30 -3.09 5.36 3.98
N ASP A 31 -3.28 6.28 4.91
CA ASP A 31 -4.57 6.53 5.57
C ASP A 31 -5.64 6.99 4.58
N PHE A 32 -5.25 7.80 3.60
CA PHE A 32 -6.17 8.25 2.55
C PHE A 32 -6.69 7.09 1.70
N LEU A 33 -5.80 6.17 1.31
CA LEU A 33 -6.15 5.06 0.42
C LEU A 33 -6.88 3.91 1.11
N THR A 34 -6.58 3.66 2.38
CA THR A 34 -7.06 2.45 3.08
C THR A 34 -8.58 2.25 3.02
N PRO A 35 -9.44 3.26 3.27
CA PRO A 35 -10.89 3.07 3.18
C PRO A 35 -11.36 2.63 1.80
N TYR A 36 -10.71 3.12 0.73
CA TYR A 36 -11.10 2.79 -0.65
C TYR A 36 -10.60 1.42 -1.09
N LEU A 37 -9.54 0.92 -0.47
CA LEU A 37 -9.09 -0.46 -0.68
C LEU A 37 -10.02 -1.46 0.00
N LEU A 38 -10.64 -1.07 1.12
CA LEU A 38 -11.65 -1.88 1.80
C LEU A 38 -12.98 -1.87 1.04
N ASP A 39 -13.38 -0.72 0.51
CA ASP A 39 -14.63 -0.56 -0.25
C ASP A 39 -14.41 0.44 -1.40
N LYS A 40 -14.14 -0.09 -2.58
CA LYS A 40 -13.87 0.71 -3.77
C LYS A 40 -15.09 1.54 -4.21
N SER A 41 -16.29 1.13 -3.87
CA SER A 41 -17.51 1.87 -4.23
C SER A 41 -17.59 3.26 -3.61
N THR A 42 -16.81 3.50 -2.55
CA THR A 42 -16.75 4.82 -1.87
C THR A 42 -15.77 5.79 -2.51
N TRP A 43 -15.05 5.37 -3.59
CA TRP A 43 -14.08 6.22 -4.27
C TRP A 43 -14.74 7.52 -4.76
N PRO A 44 -14.26 8.71 -4.32
CA PRO A 44 -14.96 9.97 -4.56
C PRO A 44 -14.76 10.56 -5.95
N TYR A 45 -13.82 10.00 -6.73
CA TYR A 45 -13.45 10.53 -8.03
C TYR A 45 -14.04 9.69 -9.16
N ALA A 46 -14.14 10.29 -10.35
CA ALA A 46 -14.60 9.58 -11.52
C ALA A 46 -13.63 8.45 -11.88
N LYS A 47 -14.18 7.39 -12.50
CA LYS A 47 -13.39 6.28 -13.00
C LYS A 47 -12.69 6.70 -14.29
N ASP A 48 -11.53 7.30 -14.16
CA ASP A 48 -10.79 7.90 -15.26
C ASP A 48 -9.46 7.19 -15.57
N VAL A 49 -9.09 6.17 -14.80
CA VAL A 49 -7.85 5.43 -15.01
C VAL A 49 -8.13 4.10 -15.70
N MET A 50 -7.20 3.68 -16.56
CA MET A 50 -7.24 2.36 -17.16
C MET A 50 -7.05 1.29 -16.07
N HIS A 51 -7.66 0.11 -16.30
CA HIS A 51 -7.55 -1.03 -15.39
C HIS A 51 -8.18 -0.82 -14.01
N PHE A 52 -9.01 0.20 -13.83
CA PHE A 52 -9.64 0.51 -12.55
C PHE A 52 -10.39 -0.70 -11.95
N ASP A 53 -11.07 -1.47 -12.80
CA ASP A 53 -11.85 -2.64 -12.35
C ASP A 53 -10.99 -3.81 -11.85
N ALA A 54 -9.71 -3.85 -12.24
CA ALA A 54 -8.79 -4.89 -11.80
C ALA A 54 -8.25 -4.67 -10.38
N PHE A 55 -8.38 -3.46 -9.86
CA PHE A 55 -7.94 -3.12 -8.50
C PHE A 55 -9.10 -3.17 -7.51
N PRO A 56 -8.86 -3.40 -6.21
CA PRO A 56 -7.55 -3.66 -5.61
C PRO A 56 -7.12 -5.12 -5.75
N VAL A 57 -5.81 -5.32 -5.77
CA VAL A 57 -5.14 -6.62 -5.65
C VAL A 57 -4.13 -6.56 -4.51
N ARG A 58 -3.52 -7.69 -4.14
CA ARG A 58 -2.46 -7.69 -3.15
C ARG A 58 -1.29 -6.83 -3.62
N MET A 59 -1.00 -5.79 -2.89
CA MET A 59 0.13 -4.91 -3.16
C MET A 59 1.07 -4.93 -1.95
N SER A 60 2.36 -5.08 -2.21
CA SER A 60 3.37 -5.24 -1.16
C SER A 60 3.35 -4.12 -0.11
N PHE A 61 2.97 -2.90 -0.49
CA PHE A 61 2.95 -1.79 0.45
C PHE A 61 2.04 -2.04 1.66
N MET A 62 0.95 -2.78 1.48
CA MET A 62 0.02 -3.11 2.57
C MET A 62 0.70 -3.94 3.64
N LEU A 63 1.50 -4.93 3.22
CA LEU A 63 2.22 -5.79 4.14
C LEU A 63 3.36 -5.05 4.83
N PHE A 64 4.16 -4.29 4.08
CA PHE A 64 5.23 -3.48 4.65
C PHE A 64 4.69 -2.47 5.66
N ALA A 65 3.69 -1.68 5.27
CA ALA A 65 3.09 -0.69 6.15
C ALA A 65 2.41 -1.34 7.36
N GLY A 66 1.68 -2.43 7.14
CA GLY A 66 0.99 -3.14 8.21
C GLY A 66 1.93 -3.63 9.29
N ASN A 67 3.09 -4.19 8.90
CA ASN A 67 4.06 -4.69 9.87
C ASN A 67 4.86 -3.57 10.54
N LEU A 68 5.34 -2.60 9.75
CA LEU A 68 6.26 -1.57 10.28
C LEU A 68 5.52 -0.47 11.04
N LEU A 69 4.29 -0.17 10.68
CA LEU A 69 3.45 0.79 11.40
C LEU A 69 2.55 0.12 12.45
N LYS A 70 2.66 -1.21 12.61
CA LYS A 70 1.86 -2.00 13.55
C LYS A 70 0.36 -1.82 13.32
N ARG A 71 -0.05 -1.92 12.05
CA ARG A 71 -1.44 -1.82 11.62
C ARG A 71 -1.94 -3.18 11.14
N PRO A 72 -2.47 -4.03 12.02
CA PRO A 72 -2.94 -5.37 11.63
C PRO A 72 -4.06 -5.33 10.59
N GLU A 73 -4.86 -4.27 10.54
CA GLU A 73 -5.91 -4.13 9.53
C GLU A 73 -5.35 -4.10 8.10
N LEU A 74 -4.16 -3.56 7.88
CA LEU A 74 -3.52 -3.58 6.57
C LEU A 74 -3.03 -4.97 6.19
N VAL A 75 -2.53 -5.73 7.14
CA VAL A 75 -2.12 -7.12 6.91
C VAL A 75 -3.33 -7.99 6.57
N GLN A 76 -4.42 -7.82 7.31
CA GLN A 76 -5.68 -8.53 7.03
C GLN A 76 -6.23 -8.17 5.66
N LEU A 77 -6.19 -6.90 5.29
CA LEU A 77 -6.60 -6.44 3.97
C LEU A 77 -5.75 -7.10 2.87
N TYR A 78 -4.43 -7.14 3.06
CA TYR A 78 -3.52 -7.80 2.11
C TYR A 78 -3.92 -9.27 1.90
N GLU A 79 -4.18 -9.99 2.99
CA GLU A 79 -4.52 -11.40 2.91
C GLU A 79 -5.90 -11.66 2.29
N SER A 80 -6.82 -10.70 2.41
CA SER A 80 -8.17 -10.82 1.85
C SER A 80 -8.25 -10.54 0.36
N LEU A 81 -7.25 -9.86 -0.21
CA LEU A 81 -7.27 -9.46 -1.62
C LEU A 81 -6.74 -10.56 -2.54
N PRO A 82 -7.14 -10.57 -3.84
CA PRO A 82 -6.64 -11.55 -4.79
C PRO A 82 -5.13 -11.46 -4.99
N PHE A 83 -4.47 -12.61 -4.95
CA PHE A 83 -3.04 -12.72 -5.25
C PHE A 83 -2.77 -12.74 -6.75
N GLU A 84 -3.59 -13.48 -7.49
CA GLU A 84 -3.45 -13.59 -8.94
C GLU A 84 -4.49 -12.75 -9.66
N THR A 85 -4.10 -12.15 -10.76
CA THR A 85 -4.98 -11.42 -11.66
C THR A 85 -4.58 -11.66 -13.11
N ALA A 86 -5.56 -11.70 -13.99
CA ALA A 86 -5.32 -11.78 -15.44
C ALA A 86 -4.89 -10.42 -16.02
N ASP A 87 -5.14 -9.33 -15.32
CA ASP A 87 -4.76 -8.00 -15.77
C ASP A 87 -3.27 -7.78 -15.58
N GLU A 88 -2.56 -7.53 -16.68
CA GLU A 88 -1.10 -7.38 -16.66
C GLU A 88 -0.66 -6.14 -15.89
N GLU A 89 -1.40 -5.05 -15.98
CA GLU A 89 -1.05 -3.82 -15.27
C GLU A 89 -1.22 -3.98 -13.77
N ALA A 90 -2.30 -4.61 -13.32
CA ALA A 90 -2.48 -4.91 -11.91
C ALA A 90 -1.38 -5.85 -11.40
N ARG A 91 -0.97 -6.83 -12.22
CA ARG A 91 0.12 -7.75 -11.89
C ARG A 91 1.45 -7.02 -11.73
N ARG A 92 1.74 -6.07 -12.64
CA ARG A 92 2.96 -5.26 -12.56
C ARG A 92 2.97 -4.38 -11.31
N ASN A 93 1.84 -3.79 -10.98
CA ASN A 93 1.72 -2.91 -9.82
C ASN A 93 1.74 -3.65 -8.48
N ALA A 94 1.57 -4.97 -8.48
CA ALA A 94 1.76 -5.77 -7.28
C ALA A 94 3.21 -5.74 -6.77
N ALA A 95 4.15 -5.34 -7.63
CA ALA A 95 5.55 -5.10 -7.32
C ALA A 95 6.24 -6.35 -6.74
N ILE A 96 6.54 -6.36 -5.44
CA ILE A 96 7.22 -7.49 -4.78
C ILE A 96 6.21 -8.61 -4.59
N ARG A 97 6.41 -9.74 -5.29
CA ARG A 97 5.44 -10.86 -5.26
C ARG A 97 5.53 -11.70 -4.00
N MET A 98 6.69 -11.74 -3.37
CA MET A 98 6.92 -12.52 -2.16
C MET A 98 7.38 -11.61 -1.00
N PRO A 99 6.54 -10.66 -0.58
CA PRO A 99 6.95 -9.69 0.42
C PRO A 99 7.25 -10.30 1.79
N TYR A 100 6.67 -11.46 2.10
CA TYR A 100 6.96 -12.15 3.35
C TYR A 100 8.43 -12.56 3.52
N LEU A 101 9.16 -12.70 2.42
CA LEU A 101 10.58 -13.04 2.49
C LEU A 101 11.47 -11.90 3.00
N TRP A 102 10.90 -10.70 3.14
CA TRP A 102 11.60 -9.52 3.62
C TRP A 102 11.52 -9.34 5.15
N PHE A 103 10.75 -10.17 5.82
CA PHE A 103 10.53 -10.06 7.27
C PHE A 103 10.95 -11.31 8.03
#